data_1e2beb80414ec30d756d042932a4d130
#
_entry.id   1e2beb80414ec30d756d042932a4d130
#
_cell.length_a   1.000
_cell.length_b   1.000
_cell.length_c   1.000
_cell.angle_alpha   90.00
_cell.angle_beta   90.00
_cell.angle_gamma   90.00
#
_symmetry.space_group_name_H-M   'P 1'
#
loop_
_entity.id
_entity.type
_entity.pdbx_description
1 polymer ?
#
loop_
_entity_poly.entity_id
_entity_poly.type
_entity_poly.pdbx_seq_one_letter_code
_entity_poly.pdbx_strand_id
1 'polypeptide(L)'
;MKALIIDAGNTCITCAAWEGMHQCPTLADGSLVELAPPVPLGELGSLSHPVAGDEAGIFRASIRRIHDESGRPPLVLVSVVPGVVDLLPEDIGIEVVDHTSDLPFVLDVEDPGQVGPDRMCNMAAAAASGLTSALVVDAGTATTFDLLVDGVFCGGMIAPGMAFAARQLGEAASRLSPVPFGPADWDVGRDTRAAMAAGAWHAGTGGIRSVVEGLSARYGDMPVIVTGGLGGNFVDQNWYFDPHWTLRGAAILANR
;
A
#
# COMPACT_ATOMS: atom_id res chain seq x y z
N MET A 1 0.80 18.96 14.27
CA MET A 1 1.25 17.75 13.58
C MET A 1 1.88 16.80 14.57
N LYS A 2 1.53 15.53 14.55
CA LYS A 2 2.04 14.54 15.51
C LYS A 2 3.09 13.61 14.89
N ALA A 3 3.07 13.41 13.58
CA ALA A 3 4.10 12.69 12.85
C ALA A 3 4.19 13.12 11.40
N LEU A 4 5.35 12.95 10.81
CA LEU A 4 5.60 12.99 9.38
C LEU A 4 5.85 11.56 8.91
N ILE A 5 5.03 11.08 7.97
CA ILE A 5 5.11 9.71 7.48
C ILE A 5 5.75 9.73 6.10
N ILE A 6 6.75 8.88 5.89
CA ILE A 6 7.35 8.61 4.60
C ILE A 6 7.03 7.16 4.25
N ASP A 7 6.30 6.96 3.17
CA ASP A 7 6.05 5.66 2.58
C ASP A 7 6.89 5.52 1.32
N ALA A 8 7.91 4.68 1.40
CA ALA A 8 8.86 4.46 0.31
C ALA A 8 8.59 3.12 -0.38
N GLY A 9 7.75 3.16 -1.39
CA GLY A 9 7.50 2.06 -2.31
C GLY A 9 8.53 2.00 -3.45
N ASN A 10 8.55 0.87 -4.18
CA ASN A 10 9.47 0.66 -5.31
C ASN A 10 9.23 1.62 -6.51
N THR A 11 8.08 2.23 -6.61
CA THR A 11 7.72 3.10 -7.74
C THR A 11 7.55 4.55 -7.34
N CYS A 12 7.10 4.81 -6.11
CA CYS A 12 6.82 6.14 -5.62
C CYS A 12 7.16 6.25 -4.13
N ILE A 13 7.61 7.43 -3.73
CA ILE A 13 7.77 7.79 -2.32
C ILE A 13 6.75 8.87 -2.00
N THR A 14 5.89 8.59 -1.05
CA THR A 14 4.85 9.50 -0.60
C THR A 14 5.20 10.07 0.78
N CYS A 15 4.95 11.36 0.97
CA CYS A 15 5.07 12.01 2.26
C CYS A 15 3.70 12.49 2.73
N ALA A 16 3.36 12.22 3.99
CA ALA A 16 2.09 12.60 4.57
C ALA A 16 2.25 13.16 5.98
N ALA A 17 1.44 14.16 6.32
CA ALA A 17 1.34 14.71 7.65
C ALA A 17 0.26 13.99 8.46
N TRP A 18 0.58 13.64 9.70
CA TRP A 18 -0.37 13.08 10.65
C TRP A 18 -0.65 14.05 11.80
N GLU A 19 -1.90 14.38 12.05
CA GLU A 19 -2.29 15.32 13.11
C GLU A 19 -2.82 14.64 14.39
N GLY A 20 -2.86 13.30 14.38
CA GLY A 20 -3.33 12.46 15.49
C GLY A 20 -4.74 11.94 15.27
N MET A 21 -5.07 10.84 15.94
CA MET A 21 -6.43 10.33 15.96
C MET A 21 -7.32 11.27 16.77
N HIS A 22 -8.37 11.80 16.15
CA HIS A 22 -9.57 12.08 16.89
C HIS A 22 -10.16 10.71 17.24
N GLN A 23 -10.55 10.50 18.49
CA GLN A 23 -11.06 9.23 19.01
C GLN A 23 -11.91 8.50 17.97
N CYS A 24 -11.48 7.27 17.67
CA CYS A 24 -12.21 6.39 16.76
C CYS A 24 -13.53 5.99 17.44
N PRO A 25 -14.70 6.47 17.01
CA PRO A 25 -15.96 5.95 17.54
C PRO A 25 -16.13 4.54 16.96
N THR A 26 -16.25 3.55 17.82
CA THR A 26 -16.66 2.21 17.44
C THR A 26 -18.12 2.30 16.99
N LEU A 27 -18.38 2.12 15.70
CA LEU A 27 -19.75 2.03 15.23
C LEU A 27 -20.32 0.65 15.58
N ALA A 28 -21.45 0.65 16.31
CA ALA A 28 -22.07 -0.56 16.81
C ALA A 28 -22.70 -1.44 15.71
N ASP A 29 -22.69 -1.00 14.46
CA ASP A 29 -23.35 -1.65 13.32
C ASP A 29 -22.38 -2.38 12.36
N GLY A 30 -21.08 -2.45 12.70
CA GLY A 30 -20.07 -3.11 11.86
C GLY A 30 -19.60 -2.28 10.67
N SER A 31 -20.02 -1.03 10.54
CA SER A 31 -19.44 -0.12 9.55
C SER A 31 -18.02 0.28 9.96
N LEU A 32 -17.14 0.45 8.93
CA LEU A 32 -15.76 0.88 9.15
C LEU A 32 -15.75 2.29 9.76
N VAL A 33 -15.00 2.44 10.83
CA VAL A 33 -14.76 3.75 11.40
C VAL A 33 -13.88 4.55 10.43
N GLU A 34 -14.37 5.68 10.00
CA GLU A 34 -13.62 6.58 9.14
C GLU A 34 -12.49 7.24 9.95
N LEU A 35 -11.30 6.65 9.89
CA LEU A 35 -10.10 7.27 10.42
C LEU A 35 -9.81 8.52 9.58
N ALA A 36 -9.55 9.65 10.24
CA ALA A 36 -9.13 10.85 9.51
C ALA A 36 -7.87 10.52 8.69
N PRO A 37 -7.87 10.75 7.38
CA PRO A 37 -6.72 10.43 6.56
C PRO A 37 -5.52 11.27 6.97
N PRO A 38 -4.30 10.72 6.90
CA PRO A 38 -3.10 11.54 6.86
C PRO A 38 -3.23 12.51 5.68
N VAL A 39 -2.84 13.77 5.89
CA VAL A 39 -2.88 14.77 4.82
C VAL A 39 -1.67 14.55 3.93
N PRO A 40 -1.83 14.14 2.67
CA PRO A 40 -0.71 14.01 1.75
C PRO A 40 -0.02 15.36 1.58
N LEU A 41 1.28 15.41 1.79
CA LEU A 41 2.12 16.59 1.54
C LEU A 41 2.71 16.57 0.12
N GLY A 42 2.52 15.47 -0.60
CA GLY A 42 2.95 15.28 -1.97
C GLY A 42 3.78 14.02 -2.19
N GLU A 43 4.06 13.76 -3.45
CA GLU A 43 4.98 12.72 -3.86
C GLU A 43 6.40 13.29 -3.90
N LEU A 44 7.34 12.56 -3.31
CA LEU A 44 8.77 12.90 -3.35
C LEU A 44 9.48 12.34 -4.60
N GLY A 45 8.70 11.74 -5.50
CA GLY A 45 9.20 11.06 -6.69
C GLY A 45 9.54 9.60 -6.42
N SER A 46 10.35 9.02 -7.31
CA SER A 46 10.91 7.67 -7.17
C SER A 46 12.43 7.77 -7.05
N LEU A 47 13.03 6.84 -6.32
CA LEU A 47 14.48 6.66 -6.32
C LEU A 47 14.85 5.55 -7.31
N SER A 48 15.90 5.75 -8.07
CA SER A 48 16.47 4.69 -8.91
C SER A 48 17.14 3.61 -8.03
N HIS A 49 17.20 2.37 -8.52
CA HIS A 49 17.95 1.29 -7.87
C HIS A 49 19.07 0.77 -8.77
N PRO A 50 20.33 0.89 -8.33
CA PRO A 50 20.81 1.64 -7.15
C PRO A 50 20.57 3.15 -7.30
N VAL A 51 20.48 3.87 -6.17
CA VAL A 51 20.33 5.35 -6.18
C VAL A 51 21.50 5.97 -6.93
N ALA A 52 21.22 6.73 -7.99
CA ALA A 52 22.23 7.24 -8.91
C ALA A 52 22.50 8.74 -8.71
N GLY A 53 23.76 9.12 -8.86
CA GLY A 53 24.16 10.53 -8.90
C GLY A 53 23.81 11.30 -7.62
N ASP A 54 23.12 12.44 -7.79
CA ASP A 54 22.78 13.37 -6.71
C ASP A 54 21.37 13.11 -6.10
N GLU A 55 20.70 12.03 -6.51
CA GLU A 55 19.33 11.71 -6.04
C GLU A 55 19.24 11.62 -4.51
N ALA A 56 20.25 11.01 -3.87
CA ALA A 56 20.30 10.90 -2.41
C ALA A 56 20.38 12.27 -1.72
N GLY A 57 21.17 13.19 -2.27
CA GLY A 57 21.29 14.56 -1.76
C GLY A 57 19.99 15.33 -1.93
N ILE A 58 19.35 15.24 -3.08
CA ILE A 58 18.08 15.89 -3.38
C ILE A 58 16.98 15.34 -2.46
N PHE A 59 16.90 14.02 -2.31
CA PHE A 59 15.95 13.35 -1.44
C PHE A 59 16.11 13.80 0.01
N ARG A 60 17.34 13.73 0.55
CA ARG A 60 17.67 14.18 1.91
C ARG A 60 17.30 15.64 2.16
N ALA A 61 17.61 16.52 1.21
CA ALA A 61 17.27 17.94 1.29
C ALA A 61 15.76 18.17 1.27
N SER A 62 15.01 17.40 0.47
CA SER A 62 13.55 17.47 0.40
C SER A 62 12.89 17.06 1.72
N ILE A 63 13.35 15.92 2.30
CA ILE A 63 12.87 15.45 3.61
C ILE A 63 13.15 16.50 4.69
N ARG A 64 14.37 17.03 4.74
CA ARG A 64 14.74 18.06 5.72
C ARG A 64 13.86 19.31 5.61
N ARG A 65 13.67 19.79 4.40
CA ARG A 65 12.81 20.94 4.14
C ARG A 65 11.38 20.69 4.64
N ILE A 66 10.77 19.57 4.26
CA ILE A 66 9.40 19.23 4.67
C ILE A 66 9.32 19.07 6.19
N HIS A 67 10.30 18.43 6.81
CA HIS A 67 10.36 18.24 8.26
C HIS A 67 10.43 19.59 9.00
N ASP A 68 11.29 20.52 8.53
CA ASP A 68 11.43 21.87 9.11
C ASP A 68 10.16 22.71 8.91
N GLU A 69 9.58 22.73 7.70
CA GLU A 69 8.33 23.42 7.37
C GLU A 69 7.13 22.89 8.17
N SER A 70 7.17 21.62 8.53
CA SER A 70 6.14 20.92 9.31
C SER A 70 6.28 21.10 10.83
N GLY A 71 7.28 21.83 11.29
CA GLY A 71 7.51 22.07 12.72
C GLY A 71 8.26 20.95 13.44
N ARG A 72 9.02 20.17 12.72
CA ARG A 72 9.91 19.07 13.21
C ARG A 72 9.20 17.99 14.01
N PRO A 73 8.12 17.40 13.50
CA PRO A 73 7.44 16.28 14.15
C PRO A 73 8.32 15.02 14.11
N PRO A 74 8.05 13.99 14.93
CA PRO A 74 8.63 12.66 14.74
C PRO A 74 8.45 12.19 13.30
N LEU A 75 9.46 11.51 12.75
CA LEU A 75 9.45 10.99 11.40
C LEU A 75 9.28 9.47 11.45
N VAL A 76 8.31 8.97 10.71
CA VAL A 76 8.01 7.53 10.59
C VAL A 76 8.31 7.10 9.16
N LEU A 77 9.09 6.03 9.03
CA LEU A 77 9.44 5.44 7.75
C LEU A 77 8.74 4.09 7.58
N VAL A 78 7.99 3.96 6.51
CA VAL A 78 7.52 2.69 5.95
C VAL A 78 8.28 2.49 4.65
N SER A 79 9.10 1.45 4.55
CA SER A 79 9.92 1.26 3.35
C SER A 79 10.07 -0.20 2.96
N VAL A 80 9.73 -0.51 1.72
CA VAL A 80 10.08 -1.78 1.06
C VAL A 80 11.34 -1.64 0.20
N VAL A 81 11.98 -0.46 0.23
CA VAL A 81 13.17 -0.15 -0.55
C VAL A 81 14.41 -0.29 0.32
N PRO A 82 15.30 -1.25 0.03
CA PRO A 82 16.51 -1.44 0.82
C PRO A 82 17.39 -0.18 0.84
N GLY A 83 17.93 0.17 2.02
CA GLY A 83 18.87 1.27 2.18
C GLY A 83 18.26 2.67 2.16
N VAL A 84 16.94 2.84 2.04
CA VAL A 84 16.30 4.17 2.10
C VAL A 84 16.56 4.86 3.42
N VAL A 85 16.64 4.12 4.52
CA VAL A 85 16.96 4.69 5.83
C VAL A 85 18.30 5.44 5.84
N ASP A 86 19.30 4.95 5.09
CA ASP A 86 20.63 5.56 4.98
C ASP A 86 20.62 6.86 4.17
N LEU A 87 19.54 7.09 3.42
CA LEU A 87 19.34 8.31 2.64
C LEU A 87 18.68 9.43 3.44
N LEU A 88 18.15 9.13 4.62
CA LEU A 88 17.48 10.12 5.47
C LEU A 88 18.50 10.99 6.24
N PRO A 89 18.10 12.17 6.73
CA PRO A 89 18.98 13.01 7.54
C PRO A 89 19.33 12.32 8.88
N GLU A 90 20.60 12.19 9.20
CA GLU A 90 21.12 11.48 10.40
C GLU A 90 20.73 12.16 11.73
N ASP A 91 20.46 13.47 11.71
CA ASP A 91 20.12 14.28 12.88
C ASP A 91 18.61 14.33 13.17
N ILE A 92 17.79 13.63 12.39
CA ILE A 92 16.36 13.46 12.60
C ILE A 92 16.11 12.09 13.20
N GLY A 93 15.44 12.04 14.35
CA GLY A 93 14.98 10.77 14.93
C GLY A 93 13.92 10.15 14.02
N ILE A 94 14.17 8.91 13.59
CA ILE A 94 13.32 8.19 12.65
C ILE A 94 12.83 6.91 13.32
N GLU A 95 11.53 6.70 13.31
CA GLU A 95 10.91 5.45 13.68
C GLU A 95 10.67 4.63 12.40
N VAL A 96 11.31 3.48 12.31
CA VAL A 96 11.14 2.57 11.16
C VAL A 96 10.10 1.52 11.52
N VAL A 97 9.08 1.39 10.69
CA VAL A 97 8.08 0.34 10.86
C VAL A 97 8.68 -0.99 10.41
N ASP A 98 8.67 -1.97 11.30
CA ASP A 98 9.07 -3.35 11.02
C ASP A 98 8.33 -4.34 11.94
N HIS A 99 8.70 -5.62 11.86
CA HIS A 99 8.08 -6.69 12.65
C HIS A 99 8.33 -6.60 14.16
N THR A 100 9.21 -5.72 14.63
CA THR A 100 9.47 -5.45 16.04
C THR A 100 8.66 -4.28 16.60
N SER A 101 7.95 -3.55 15.72
CA SER A 101 7.03 -2.48 16.11
C SER A 101 5.89 -3.03 17.00
N ASP A 102 5.30 -2.17 17.84
CA ASP A 102 4.13 -2.54 18.65
C ASP A 102 2.88 -2.71 17.77
N LEU A 103 2.69 -3.93 17.24
CA LEU A 103 1.60 -4.24 16.31
C LEU A 103 0.28 -4.47 17.06
N PRO A 104 -0.88 -3.92 16.59
CA PRO A 104 -2.19 -4.13 17.18
C PRO A 104 -2.83 -5.48 16.81
N PHE A 105 -2.06 -6.41 16.30
CA PHE A 105 -2.46 -7.76 15.89
C PHE A 105 -1.31 -8.75 16.16
N VAL A 106 -1.64 -10.04 16.18
CA VAL A 106 -0.62 -11.09 16.28
C VAL A 106 -0.07 -11.37 14.88
N LEU A 107 1.25 -11.42 14.75
CA LEU A 107 1.93 -11.76 13.50
C LEU A 107 2.30 -13.25 13.53
N ASP A 108 1.50 -14.09 12.84
CA ASP A 108 1.67 -15.53 12.76
C ASP A 108 2.09 -15.96 11.34
N VAL A 109 3.38 -15.83 11.08
CA VAL A 109 4.02 -16.21 9.83
C VAL A 109 5.36 -16.89 10.11
N GLU A 110 5.88 -17.67 9.16
CA GLU A 110 7.13 -18.43 9.35
C GLU A 110 8.34 -17.53 9.62
N ASP A 111 8.43 -16.40 8.91
CA ASP A 111 9.52 -15.42 9.07
C ASP A 111 8.94 -13.99 9.13
N PRO A 112 8.70 -13.47 10.35
CA PRO A 112 8.21 -12.11 10.55
C PRO A 112 9.07 -11.02 9.90
N GLY A 113 10.38 -11.22 9.83
CA GLY A 113 11.32 -10.26 9.26
C GLY A 113 11.21 -10.09 7.74
N GLN A 114 10.52 -11.01 7.05
CA GLN A 114 10.27 -10.93 5.62
C GLN A 114 8.93 -10.26 5.27
N VAL A 115 8.09 -9.95 6.25
CA VAL A 115 6.84 -9.23 5.99
C VAL A 115 7.15 -7.78 5.68
N GLY A 116 6.68 -7.30 4.54
CA GLY A 116 6.83 -5.89 4.15
C GLY A 116 6.15 -4.96 5.16
N PRO A 117 6.78 -3.83 5.54
CA PRO A 117 6.20 -2.88 6.47
C PRO A 117 4.89 -2.25 5.98
N ASP A 118 4.71 -2.11 4.67
CA ASP A 118 3.46 -1.71 4.03
C ASP A 118 2.30 -2.67 4.38
N ARG A 119 2.56 -3.97 4.34
CA ARG A 119 1.59 -5.01 4.70
C ARG A 119 1.26 -4.97 6.20
N MET A 120 2.25 -4.73 7.06
CA MET A 120 2.02 -4.53 8.50
C MET A 120 1.17 -3.28 8.76
N CYS A 121 1.43 -2.18 8.07
CA CYS A 121 0.61 -0.98 8.13
C CYS A 121 -0.83 -1.27 7.69
N ASN A 122 -1.02 -2.01 6.61
CA ASN A 122 -2.35 -2.38 6.12
C ASN A 122 -3.15 -3.15 7.17
N MET A 123 -2.51 -4.09 7.87
CA MET A 123 -3.13 -4.84 8.97
C MET A 123 -3.36 -3.99 10.21
N ALA A 124 -2.43 -3.07 10.54
CA ALA A 124 -2.60 -2.16 11.67
C ALA A 124 -3.81 -1.23 11.47
N ALA A 125 -4.03 -0.75 10.24
CA ALA A 125 -5.21 0.02 9.91
C ALA A 125 -6.49 -0.79 10.08
N ALA A 126 -6.52 -2.06 9.66
CA ALA A 126 -7.67 -2.95 9.82
C ALA A 126 -7.99 -3.18 11.31
N ALA A 127 -6.99 -3.56 12.10
CA ALA A 127 -7.17 -3.81 13.54
C ALA A 127 -7.63 -2.54 14.29
N ALA A 128 -7.04 -1.37 13.98
CA ALA A 128 -7.44 -0.10 14.61
C ALA A 128 -8.83 0.38 14.17
N SER A 129 -9.32 -0.07 13.02
CA SER A 129 -10.71 0.15 12.59
C SER A 129 -11.71 -0.79 13.29
N GLY A 130 -11.26 -1.57 14.27
CA GLY A 130 -12.10 -2.51 15.02
C GLY A 130 -12.36 -3.84 14.32
N LEU A 131 -11.69 -4.10 13.19
CA LEU A 131 -11.82 -5.37 12.48
C LEU A 131 -10.94 -6.44 13.13
N THR A 132 -11.53 -7.56 13.49
CA THR A 132 -10.80 -8.76 13.92
C THR A 132 -10.50 -9.67 12.73
N SER A 133 -11.29 -9.60 11.67
CA SER A 133 -11.07 -10.34 10.44
C SER A 133 -11.27 -9.40 9.24
N ALA A 134 -10.36 -9.44 8.28
CA ALA A 134 -10.40 -8.62 7.08
C ALA A 134 -9.46 -9.18 6.01
N LEU A 135 -9.77 -8.93 4.75
CA LEU A 135 -8.89 -9.12 3.62
C LEU A 135 -8.49 -7.74 3.06
N VAL A 136 -7.21 -7.43 3.07
CA VAL A 136 -6.70 -6.19 2.46
C VAL A 136 -6.04 -6.50 1.14
N VAL A 137 -6.49 -5.83 0.09
CA VAL A 137 -5.95 -5.93 -1.27
C VAL A 137 -5.24 -4.61 -1.58
N ASP A 138 -3.92 -4.66 -1.70
CA ASP A 138 -3.13 -3.50 -2.12
C ASP A 138 -2.74 -3.64 -3.60
N ALA A 139 -3.30 -2.78 -4.44
CA ALA A 139 -3.11 -2.78 -5.88
C ALA A 139 -2.06 -1.76 -6.31
N GLY A 140 -0.81 -2.08 -6.03
CA GLY A 140 0.38 -1.29 -6.37
C GLY A 140 1.23 -1.88 -7.50
N THR A 141 2.55 -1.74 -7.37
CA THR A 141 3.56 -2.36 -8.28
C THR A 141 3.50 -3.89 -8.20
N ALA A 142 3.31 -4.43 -7.01
CA ALA A 142 2.77 -5.76 -6.77
C ALA A 142 1.30 -5.61 -6.34
N THR A 143 0.52 -6.68 -6.46
CA THR A 143 -0.78 -6.78 -5.81
C THR A 143 -0.62 -7.75 -4.64
N THR A 144 -0.86 -7.26 -3.42
CA THR A 144 -0.85 -8.11 -2.23
C THR A 144 -2.28 -8.40 -1.77
N PHE A 145 -2.48 -9.55 -1.15
CA PHE A 145 -3.72 -10.00 -0.53
C PHE A 145 -3.37 -10.43 0.88
N ASP A 146 -3.66 -9.61 1.87
CA ASP A 146 -3.27 -9.79 3.25
C ASP A 146 -4.46 -10.16 4.12
N LEU A 147 -4.33 -11.24 4.88
CA LEU A 147 -5.43 -11.86 5.60
C LEU A 147 -5.25 -11.69 7.11
N LEU A 148 -6.22 -11.01 7.72
CA LEU A 148 -6.42 -10.94 9.17
C LEU A 148 -7.57 -11.87 9.55
N VAL A 149 -7.37 -12.77 10.51
CA VAL A 149 -8.42 -13.67 11.05
C VAL A 149 -8.32 -13.66 12.57
N ASP A 150 -9.39 -13.30 13.25
CA ASP A 150 -9.49 -13.25 14.72
C ASP A 150 -8.33 -12.46 15.38
N GLY A 151 -7.91 -11.36 14.75
CA GLY A 151 -6.82 -10.50 15.21
C GLY A 151 -5.42 -11.05 14.92
N VAL A 152 -5.32 -12.08 14.10
CA VAL A 152 -4.06 -12.70 13.69
C VAL A 152 -3.79 -12.43 12.21
N PHE A 153 -2.67 -11.85 11.87
CA PHE A 153 -2.20 -11.78 10.50
C PHE A 153 -1.63 -13.14 10.09
N CYS A 154 -2.36 -13.85 9.26
CA CYS A 154 -2.05 -15.21 8.84
C CYS A 154 -1.16 -15.30 7.59
N GLY A 155 -0.63 -14.16 7.13
CA GLY A 155 0.08 -14.07 5.86
C GLY A 155 -0.83 -13.64 4.71
N GLY A 156 -0.47 -14.02 3.48
CA GLY A 156 -1.22 -13.59 2.30
C GLY A 156 -0.64 -14.09 1.00
N MET A 157 -1.04 -13.44 -0.11
CA MET A 157 -0.54 -13.75 -1.45
C MET A 157 0.05 -12.49 -2.06
N ILE A 158 1.04 -12.67 -2.93
CA ILE A 158 1.67 -11.59 -3.70
C ILE A 158 1.60 -11.98 -5.18
N ALA A 159 1.04 -11.10 -5.98
CA ALA A 159 0.96 -11.24 -7.43
C ALA A 159 1.62 -10.06 -8.12
N PRO A 160 2.01 -10.17 -9.39
CA PRO A 160 2.42 -9.02 -10.18
C PRO A 160 1.30 -7.98 -10.21
N GLY A 161 1.63 -6.70 -9.98
CA GLY A 161 0.65 -5.63 -10.14
C GLY A 161 0.15 -5.55 -11.59
N MET A 162 -1.10 -5.19 -11.76
CA MET A 162 -1.77 -5.25 -13.08
C MET A 162 -1.06 -4.38 -14.14
N ALA A 163 -0.73 -3.14 -13.80
CA ALA A 163 -0.01 -2.25 -14.72
C ALA A 163 1.43 -2.72 -14.98
N PHE A 164 2.09 -3.28 -13.95
CA PHE A 164 3.41 -3.88 -14.09
C PHE A 164 3.37 -5.06 -15.06
N ALA A 165 2.43 -5.99 -14.90
CA ALA A 165 2.26 -7.15 -15.76
C ALA A 165 1.98 -6.76 -17.23
N ALA A 166 1.10 -5.77 -17.44
CA ALA A 166 0.80 -5.24 -18.76
C ALA A 166 2.02 -4.64 -19.46
N ARG A 167 2.84 -3.87 -18.71
CA ARG A 167 4.10 -3.31 -19.21
C ARG A 167 5.10 -4.40 -19.55
N GLN A 168 5.31 -5.36 -18.65
CA GLN A 168 6.25 -6.46 -18.84
C GLN A 168 5.90 -7.32 -20.06
N LEU A 169 4.62 -7.53 -20.35
CA LEU A 169 4.18 -8.21 -21.56
C LEU A 169 4.66 -7.46 -22.81
N GLY A 170 4.52 -6.13 -22.84
CA GLY A 170 4.97 -5.30 -23.96
C GLY A 170 6.50 -5.26 -24.12
N GLU A 171 7.23 -5.37 -23.03
CA GLU A 171 8.71 -5.38 -23.05
C GLU A 171 9.28 -6.77 -23.42
N ALA A 172 8.66 -7.84 -22.95
CA ALA A 172 9.15 -9.22 -23.16
C ALA A 172 8.85 -9.77 -24.56
N ALA A 173 7.82 -9.28 -25.24
CA ALA A 173 7.41 -9.79 -26.54
C ALA A 173 7.83 -8.85 -27.67
N SER A 174 8.76 -9.29 -28.51
CA SER A 174 9.40 -8.48 -29.55
C SER A 174 8.47 -7.81 -30.58
N ARG A 175 7.21 -8.25 -30.67
CA ARG A 175 6.20 -7.70 -31.57
C ARG A 175 5.12 -6.88 -30.86
N LEU A 176 5.19 -6.79 -29.55
CA LEU A 176 4.26 -6.03 -28.73
C LEU A 176 4.93 -4.71 -28.30
N SER A 177 4.13 -3.69 -28.17
CA SER A 177 4.56 -2.42 -27.56
C SER A 177 3.78 -2.19 -26.29
N PRO A 178 4.38 -1.62 -25.24
CA PRO A 178 3.67 -1.29 -24.02
C PRO A 178 2.40 -0.48 -24.30
N VAL A 179 1.32 -0.83 -23.61
CA VAL A 179 0.04 -0.12 -23.66
C VAL A 179 -0.27 0.50 -22.31
N PRO A 180 -0.93 1.67 -22.25
CA PRO A 180 -1.44 2.19 -21.00
C PRO A 180 -2.37 1.18 -20.35
N PHE A 181 -2.23 0.98 -19.03
CA PHE A 181 -3.14 0.16 -18.25
C PHE A 181 -4.34 1.02 -17.79
N GLY A 182 -5.54 0.52 -17.95
CA GLY A 182 -6.77 1.20 -17.53
C GLY A 182 -8.02 0.41 -17.88
N PRO A 183 -9.20 0.91 -17.45
CA PRO A 183 -10.49 0.27 -17.75
C PRO A 183 -10.68 -0.02 -19.23
N ALA A 184 -11.21 -1.19 -19.52
CA ALA A 184 -11.54 -1.62 -20.89
C ALA A 184 -12.92 -2.29 -20.91
N ASP A 185 -13.63 -2.10 -22.02
CA ASP A 185 -14.91 -2.75 -22.25
C ASP A 185 -14.74 -4.25 -22.48
N TRP A 186 -15.84 -5.01 -22.26
CA TRP A 186 -15.92 -6.44 -22.57
C TRP A 186 -16.06 -6.72 -24.07
N ASP A 187 -15.23 -6.08 -24.88
CA ASP A 187 -15.19 -6.33 -26.33
C ASP A 187 -13.83 -6.89 -26.73
N VAL A 188 -13.80 -7.63 -27.82
CA VAL A 188 -12.56 -8.17 -28.36
C VAL A 188 -11.77 -7.09 -29.06
N GLY A 189 -10.49 -6.94 -28.71
CA GLY A 189 -9.59 -6.03 -29.41
C GLY A 189 -9.41 -6.44 -30.87
N ARG A 190 -9.66 -5.51 -31.81
CA ARG A 190 -9.54 -5.75 -33.25
C ARG A 190 -8.15 -5.46 -33.82
N ASP A 191 -7.26 -4.98 -32.99
CA ASP A 191 -5.83 -4.85 -33.22
C ASP A 191 -5.04 -5.28 -31.98
N THR A 192 -3.74 -5.45 -32.11
CA THR A 192 -2.87 -5.95 -31.04
C THR A 192 -2.91 -5.04 -29.80
N ARG A 193 -2.94 -3.73 -29.98
CA ARG A 193 -2.95 -2.77 -28.88
C ARG A 193 -4.25 -2.86 -28.07
N ALA A 194 -5.39 -2.88 -28.74
CA ALA A 194 -6.69 -3.03 -28.11
C ALA A 194 -6.82 -4.40 -27.42
N ALA A 195 -6.34 -5.47 -28.05
CA ALA A 195 -6.35 -6.82 -27.47
C ALA A 195 -5.49 -6.89 -26.19
N MET A 196 -4.31 -6.27 -26.19
CA MET A 196 -3.44 -6.21 -25.00
C MET A 196 -4.09 -5.41 -23.86
N ALA A 197 -4.68 -4.25 -24.15
CA ALA A 197 -5.33 -3.41 -23.15
C ALA A 197 -6.52 -4.14 -22.51
N ALA A 198 -7.43 -4.70 -23.31
CA ALA A 198 -8.58 -5.47 -22.81
C ALA A 198 -8.14 -6.70 -22.02
N GLY A 199 -7.19 -7.49 -22.54
CA GLY A 199 -6.66 -8.68 -21.88
C GLY A 199 -6.01 -8.36 -20.56
N ALA A 200 -5.15 -7.35 -20.50
CA ALA A 200 -4.48 -6.95 -19.26
C ALA A 200 -5.48 -6.48 -18.19
N TRP A 201 -6.48 -5.70 -18.58
CA TRP A 201 -7.52 -5.21 -17.68
C TRP A 201 -8.36 -6.37 -17.10
N HIS A 202 -8.96 -7.17 -17.97
CA HIS A 202 -9.89 -8.23 -17.54
C HIS A 202 -9.20 -9.39 -16.84
N ALA A 203 -7.99 -9.78 -17.27
CA ALA A 203 -7.21 -10.79 -16.58
C ALA A 203 -6.75 -10.31 -15.21
N GLY A 204 -6.28 -9.05 -15.08
CA GLY A 204 -5.85 -8.47 -13.82
C GLY A 204 -6.99 -8.34 -12.81
N THR A 205 -8.06 -7.66 -13.19
CA THR A 205 -9.21 -7.45 -12.29
C THR A 205 -9.97 -8.75 -12.00
N GLY A 206 -10.10 -9.65 -12.98
CA GLY A 206 -10.67 -10.97 -12.78
C GLY A 206 -9.84 -11.84 -11.84
N GLY A 207 -8.51 -11.78 -11.95
CA GLY A 207 -7.60 -12.46 -11.04
C GLY A 207 -7.77 -12.01 -9.59
N ILE A 208 -7.87 -10.69 -9.36
CA ILE A 208 -8.11 -10.15 -8.01
C ILE A 208 -9.44 -10.68 -7.44
N ARG A 209 -10.53 -10.60 -8.22
CA ARG A 209 -11.84 -11.13 -7.78
C ARG A 209 -11.78 -12.60 -7.44
N SER A 210 -11.14 -13.40 -8.28
CA SER A 210 -10.99 -14.85 -8.05
C SER A 210 -10.23 -15.17 -6.77
N VAL A 211 -9.18 -14.41 -6.44
CA VAL A 211 -8.44 -14.58 -5.18
C VAL A 211 -9.29 -14.20 -3.98
N VAL A 212 -10.00 -13.06 -4.04
CA VAL A 212 -10.91 -12.62 -2.98
C VAL A 212 -11.99 -13.67 -2.73
N GLU A 213 -12.67 -14.14 -3.78
CA GLU A 213 -13.69 -15.19 -3.69
C GLU A 213 -13.14 -16.48 -3.09
N GLY A 214 -11.96 -16.91 -3.52
CA GLY A 214 -11.30 -18.12 -3.01
C GLY A 214 -10.92 -18.02 -1.52
N LEU A 215 -10.43 -16.87 -1.09
CA LEU A 215 -10.09 -16.62 0.31
C LEU A 215 -11.36 -16.51 1.18
N SER A 216 -12.39 -15.82 0.72
CA SER A 216 -13.69 -15.75 1.42
C SER A 216 -14.35 -17.10 1.55
N ALA A 217 -14.30 -17.93 0.51
CA ALA A 217 -14.83 -19.30 0.56
C ALA A 217 -14.09 -20.19 1.57
N ARG A 218 -12.80 -19.94 1.79
CA ARG A 218 -11.99 -20.75 2.71
C ARG A 218 -12.03 -20.28 4.16
N TYR A 219 -12.00 -18.95 4.38
CA TYR A 219 -11.82 -18.35 5.71
C TYR A 219 -13.09 -17.69 6.23
N GLY A 220 -14.17 -17.69 5.44
CA GLY A 220 -15.46 -17.04 5.78
C GLY A 220 -15.57 -15.64 5.16
N ASP A 221 -16.79 -15.15 5.11
CA ASP A 221 -17.07 -13.79 4.64
C ASP A 221 -16.49 -12.77 5.62
N MET A 222 -15.77 -11.82 5.08
CA MET A 222 -15.15 -10.73 5.84
C MET A 222 -15.09 -9.44 5.02
N PRO A 223 -14.94 -8.28 5.67
CA PRO A 223 -14.69 -7.02 4.96
C PRO A 223 -13.48 -7.12 4.04
N VAL A 224 -13.64 -6.65 2.81
CA VAL A 224 -12.57 -6.51 1.83
C VAL A 224 -12.21 -5.03 1.72
N ILE A 225 -10.98 -4.71 2.04
CA ILE A 225 -10.43 -3.36 1.92
C ILE A 225 -9.50 -3.35 0.69
N VAL A 226 -9.70 -2.38 -0.18
CA VAL A 226 -8.85 -2.16 -1.36
C VAL A 226 -8.08 -0.87 -1.18
N THR A 227 -6.78 -0.92 -1.41
CA THR A 227 -5.88 0.23 -1.40
C THR A 227 -4.94 0.20 -2.60
N GLY A 228 -3.99 1.11 -2.65
CA GLY A 228 -3.05 1.23 -3.75
C GLY A 228 -3.59 2.07 -4.91
N GLY A 229 -2.68 2.56 -5.75
CA GLY A 229 -2.98 3.54 -6.79
C GLY A 229 -3.96 3.08 -7.89
N LEU A 230 -4.13 1.78 -8.05
CA LEU A 230 -5.07 1.20 -9.03
C LEU A 230 -6.39 0.74 -8.42
N GLY A 231 -6.49 0.67 -7.09
CA GLY A 231 -7.64 0.10 -6.38
C GLY A 231 -8.98 0.70 -6.79
N GLY A 232 -9.06 2.02 -6.84
CA GLY A 232 -10.29 2.75 -7.18
C GLY A 232 -10.86 2.45 -8.57
N ASN A 233 -10.09 1.84 -9.47
CA ASN A 233 -10.55 1.55 -10.84
C ASN A 233 -11.38 0.26 -10.95
N PHE A 234 -11.31 -0.64 -9.95
CA PHE A 234 -11.92 -1.97 -10.06
C PHE A 234 -12.66 -2.42 -8.79
N VAL A 235 -12.76 -1.54 -7.79
CA VAL A 235 -13.43 -1.86 -6.52
C VAL A 235 -14.87 -2.32 -6.75
N ASP A 236 -15.27 -3.39 -6.08
CA ASP A 236 -16.64 -3.89 -6.10
C ASP A 236 -17.54 -3.09 -5.14
N GLN A 237 -18.86 -3.14 -5.33
CA GLN A 237 -19.83 -2.39 -4.51
C GLN A 237 -19.79 -2.77 -3.02
N ASN A 238 -19.34 -3.99 -2.71
CA ASN A 238 -19.26 -4.51 -1.34
C ASN A 238 -17.85 -4.37 -0.74
N TRP A 239 -16.90 -3.78 -1.46
CA TRP A 239 -15.53 -3.59 -1.00
C TRP A 239 -15.33 -2.14 -0.56
N TYR A 240 -14.55 -1.96 0.47
CA TYR A 240 -14.17 -0.63 0.94
C TYR A 240 -12.90 -0.18 0.22
N PHE A 241 -12.90 1.02 -0.34
CA PHE A 241 -11.72 1.60 -1.00
C PHE A 241 -11.17 2.79 -0.22
N ASP A 242 -9.88 2.72 0.12
CA ASP A 242 -9.15 3.84 0.69
C ASP A 242 -7.73 3.90 0.11
N PRO A 243 -7.41 4.91 -0.70
CA PRO A 243 -6.07 5.04 -1.31
C PRO A 243 -4.96 5.34 -0.30
N HIS A 244 -5.32 5.71 0.93
CA HIS A 244 -4.37 6.07 1.99
C HIS A 244 -4.31 5.04 3.13
N TRP A 245 -4.82 3.83 2.90
CA TRP A 245 -4.92 2.81 3.94
C TRP A 245 -3.58 2.47 4.59
N THR A 246 -2.52 2.31 3.81
CA THR A 246 -1.16 2.08 4.30
C THR A 246 -0.65 3.22 5.16
N LEU A 247 -0.88 4.47 4.74
CA LEU A 247 -0.51 5.67 5.50
C LEU A 247 -1.27 5.77 6.83
N ARG A 248 -2.54 5.33 6.87
CA ARG A 248 -3.30 5.25 8.14
C ARG A 248 -2.67 4.26 9.09
N GLY A 249 -2.30 3.08 8.59
CA GLY A 249 -1.60 2.09 9.39
C GLY A 249 -0.27 2.58 9.94
N ALA A 250 0.53 3.25 9.12
CA ALA A 250 1.76 3.89 9.55
C ALA A 250 1.53 4.91 10.67
N ALA A 251 0.49 5.75 10.52
CA ALA A 251 0.12 6.73 11.53
C ALA A 251 -0.33 6.09 12.87
N ILE A 252 -0.98 4.94 12.80
CA ILE A 252 -1.40 4.18 13.98
C ILE A 252 -0.18 3.63 14.70
N LEU A 253 0.75 3.01 13.97
CA LEU A 253 1.97 2.46 14.55
C LEU A 253 2.86 3.54 15.16
N ALA A 254 2.95 4.71 14.56
CA ALA A 254 3.69 5.87 15.07
C ALA A 254 3.18 6.42 16.42
N ASN A 255 2.01 6.01 16.88
CA ASN A 255 1.38 6.51 18.11
C ASN A 255 1.25 5.44 19.20
N ARG A 256 1.86 4.30 19.01
CA ARG A 256 1.88 3.21 19.99
C ARG A 256 3.22 3.13 20.70
#